data_6028322d1762228a59e67184ec2bb481
#
_entry.id   6028322d1762228a59e67184ec2bb481
#
_cell.length_a   1.000
_cell.length_b   1.000
_cell.length_c   1.000
_cell.angle_alpha   90.00
_cell.angle_beta   90.00
_cell.angle_gamma   90.00
#
_symmetry.space_group_name_H-M   'P 1'
#
loop_
_entity.id
_entity.type
_entity.pdbx_description
1 polymer ?
#
loop_
_entity_poly.entity_id
_entity_poly.type
_entity_poly.pdbx_seq_one_letter_code
_entity_poly.pdbx_strand_id
1 'polypeptide(L)'
;MQILIKILIFIALFLVLFSLFTFFMSIHPPKIITNIEPSDLGLEYEGITFKSADGIKLSGWLIPNNKTKKTVIVMHGYPADKANLLGIAEFLTKDFNVFLFDFRSFGKSEGSYTTAGYLEKNDIIGAINYLEKEKNLTKIGLYGFSLGGAVALMVNHENVKAIVTDSAYAKLSNIVKHMYGIFFILKYPLAYLTKLYGILFLRINIDDASPVESIKNLEIPILLIHAEKDSQIPVKEAYLLHNANKKAELWIVKNAEHGMTHSVDTEKYEKRVLEFFEQSIK
;
A
#
# COMPACT_ATOMS: atom_id res chain seq x y z
N MET A 1 21.69 44.66 -3.63
CA MET A 1 21.76 43.83 -2.43
C MET A 1 20.38 43.67 -1.79
N GLN A 2 19.65 44.72 -1.40
CA GLN A 2 18.35 44.64 -0.73
C GLN A 2 17.24 43.92 -1.55
N ILE A 3 17.19 44.15 -2.88
CA ILE A 3 16.21 43.48 -3.77
C ILE A 3 16.47 41.97 -3.82
N LEU A 4 17.74 41.55 -3.95
CA LEU A 4 18.11 40.14 -3.96
C LEU A 4 17.73 39.44 -2.65
N ILE A 5 17.96 40.08 -1.52
CA ILE A 5 17.55 39.54 -0.19
C ILE A 5 16.03 39.37 -0.13
N LYS A 6 15.25 40.36 -0.58
CA LYS A 6 13.78 40.25 -0.62
C LYS A 6 13.30 39.10 -1.50
N ILE A 7 13.92 38.92 -2.67
CA ILE A 7 13.60 37.76 -3.57
C ILE A 7 13.92 36.44 -2.89
N LEU A 8 15.07 36.31 -2.25
CA LEU A 8 15.44 35.07 -1.55
C LEU A 8 14.48 34.75 -0.38
N ILE A 9 14.10 35.78 0.39
CA ILE A 9 13.10 35.61 1.48
C ILE A 9 11.74 35.17 0.90
N PHE A 10 11.31 35.78 -0.20
CA PHE A 10 10.04 35.40 -0.87
C PHE A 10 10.08 33.95 -1.35
N ILE A 11 11.17 33.52 -2.00
CA ILE A 11 11.35 32.14 -2.46
C ILE A 11 11.34 31.17 -1.26
N ALA A 12 12.07 31.48 -0.19
CA ALA A 12 12.10 30.65 1.00
C ALA A 12 10.70 30.49 1.63
N LEU A 13 9.97 31.61 1.79
CA LEU A 13 8.60 31.62 2.30
C LEU A 13 7.66 30.82 1.42
N PHE A 14 7.76 30.99 0.09
CA PHE A 14 6.98 30.20 -0.88
C PHE A 14 7.24 28.70 -0.73
N LEU A 15 8.50 28.26 -0.64
CA LEU A 15 8.85 26.85 -0.47
C LEU A 15 8.28 26.29 0.83
N VAL A 16 8.36 27.03 1.93
CA VAL A 16 7.78 26.61 3.22
C VAL A 16 6.27 26.47 3.13
N LEU A 17 5.56 27.49 2.64
CA LEU A 17 4.09 27.47 2.55
C LEU A 17 3.59 26.43 1.56
N PHE A 18 4.24 26.31 0.41
CA PHE A 18 3.89 25.33 -0.63
C PHE A 18 4.10 23.89 -0.13
N SER A 19 5.26 23.60 0.47
CA SER A 19 5.52 22.26 0.99
C SER A 19 4.64 21.92 2.20
N LEU A 20 4.27 22.90 3.02
CA LEU A 20 3.32 22.70 4.11
C LEU A 20 1.92 22.38 3.57
N PHE A 21 1.46 23.14 2.57
CA PHE A 21 0.19 22.89 1.90
C PHE A 21 0.13 21.48 1.27
N THR A 22 1.16 21.12 0.48
CA THR A 22 1.21 19.78 -0.15
C THR A 22 1.31 18.66 0.87
N PHE A 23 2.04 18.87 1.98
CA PHE A 23 2.08 17.92 3.08
C PHE A 23 0.69 17.66 3.67
N PHE A 24 -0.05 18.73 4.04
CA PHE A 24 -1.39 18.56 4.61
C PHE A 24 -2.36 17.93 3.63
N MET A 25 -2.30 18.28 2.35
CA MET A 25 -3.13 17.65 1.31
C MET A 25 -2.80 16.15 1.15
N SER A 26 -1.53 15.77 1.25
CA SER A 26 -1.11 14.37 1.12
C SER A 26 -1.51 13.50 2.31
N ILE A 27 -1.54 14.04 3.52
CA ILE A 27 -1.94 13.27 4.71
C ILE A 27 -3.46 13.26 4.95
N HIS A 28 -4.21 14.15 4.29
CA HIS A 28 -5.69 14.21 4.36
C HIS A 28 -6.28 13.92 2.97
N PRO A 29 -6.21 12.67 2.48
CA PRO A 29 -6.77 12.33 1.18
C PRO A 29 -8.29 12.51 1.18
N PRO A 30 -8.87 12.81 0.00
CA PRO A 30 -10.33 12.78 -0.13
C PRO A 30 -10.84 11.38 0.20
N LYS A 31 -11.90 11.29 1.00
CA LYS A 31 -12.58 10.01 1.26
C LYS A 31 -13.34 9.59 0.01
N ILE A 32 -12.72 8.78 -0.81
CA ILE A 32 -13.37 8.14 -1.96
C ILE A 32 -14.18 6.97 -1.40
N ILE A 33 -15.46 6.91 -1.77
CA ILE A 33 -16.35 5.78 -1.48
C ILE A 33 -16.93 5.32 -2.81
N THR A 34 -16.43 4.21 -3.28
CA THR A 34 -16.92 3.57 -4.51
C THR A 34 -18.21 2.82 -4.19
N ASN A 35 -19.26 3.06 -4.99
CA ASN A 35 -20.58 2.45 -4.80
C ASN A 35 -20.69 1.09 -5.51
N ILE A 36 -19.65 0.28 -5.43
CA ILE A 36 -19.62 -1.10 -5.91
C ILE A 36 -19.29 -1.99 -4.71
N GLU A 37 -20.04 -3.06 -4.55
CA GLU A 37 -19.88 -4.04 -3.48
C GLU A 37 -19.69 -5.45 -4.07
N PRO A 38 -19.18 -6.43 -3.31
CA PRO A 38 -18.98 -7.79 -3.84
C PRO A 38 -20.25 -8.44 -4.41
N SER A 39 -21.43 -8.07 -3.88
CA SER A 39 -22.72 -8.52 -4.41
C SER A 39 -23.01 -8.09 -5.85
N ASP A 40 -22.43 -6.98 -6.31
CA ASP A 40 -22.59 -6.52 -7.70
C ASP A 40 -21.82 -7.42 -8.68
N LEU A 41 -20.86 -8.21 -8.18
CA LEU A 41 -20.14 -9.26 -8.91
C LEU A 41 -20.70 -10.65 -8.62
N GLY A 42 -21.86 -10.76 -7.95
CA GLY A 42 -22.46 -12.05 -7.57
C GLY A 42 -21.72 -12.79 -6.46
N LEU A 43 -20.86 -12.11 -5.70
CA LEU A 43 -20.09 -12.69 -4.60
C LEU A 43 -20.83 -12.47 -3.27
N GLU A 44 -21.04 -13.56 -2.53
CA GLU A 44 -21.54 -13.47 -1.15
C GLU A 44 -20.43 -12.92 -0.25
N TYR A 45 -20.77 -12.01 0.65
CA TYR A 45 -19.80 -11.40 1.56
C TYR A 45 -20.42 -11.00 2.91
N GLU A 46 -19.56 -10.85 3.88
CA GLU A 46 -19.87 -10.30 5.20
C GLU A 46 -19.22 -8.92 5.36
N GLY A 47 -20.04 -7.90 5.66
CA GLY A 47 -19.54 -6.57 6.03
C GLY A 47 -18.92 -6.61 7.42
N ILE A 48 -17.63 -6.28 7.53
CA ILE A 48 -16.85 -6.39 8.75
C ILE A 48 -16.50 -5.00 9.28
N THR A 49 -16.58 -4.86 10.59
CA THR A 49 -15.97 -3.75 11.33
C THR A 49 -15.01 -4.32 12.36
N PHE A 50 -13.75 -3.88 12.33
CA PHE A 50 -12.71 -4.33 13.23
C PHE A 50 -11.82 -3.18 13.68
N LYS A 51 -10.90 -3.43 14.61
CA LYS A 51 -9.94 -2.41 15.08
C LYS A 51 -8.54 -2.71 14.57
N SER A 52 -7.84 -1.66 14.14
CA SER A 52 -6.39 -1.71 13.97
C SER A 52 -5.67 -2.05 15.27
N ALA A 53 -4.41 -2.43 15.22
CA ALA A 53 -3.65 -2.75 16.43
C ALA A 53 -3.50 -1.57 17.41
N ASP A 54 -3.62 -0.34 16.91
CA ASP A 54 -3.61 0.91 17.68
C ASP A 54 -5.02 1.50 17.90
N GLY A 55 -6.09 0.72 17.63
CA GLY A 55 -7.46 1.00 18.08
C GLY A 55 -8.36 1.76 17.10
N ILE A 56 -7.90 2.12 15.90
CA ILE A 56 -8.73 2.77 14.87
C ILE A 56 -9.76 1.78 14.34
N LYS A 57 -11.01 2.22 14.20
CA LYS A 57 -12.10 1.40 13.67
C LYS A 57 -12.03 1.37 12.14
N LEU A 58 -11.95 0.18 11.59
CA LEU A 58 -11.77 -0.07 10.17
C LEU A 58 -12.95 -0.84 9.58
N SER A 59 -13.24 -0.58 8.31
CA SER A 59 -14.31 -1.21 7.52
C SER A 59 -13.72 -2.20 6.52
N GLY A 60 -14.25 -3.41 6.48
CA GLY A 60 -13.81 -4.46 5.56
C GLY A 60 -14.96 -5.29 5.02
N TRP A 61 -14.62 -6.17 4.08
CA TRP A 61 -15.46 -7.20 3.51
C TRP A 61 -14.75 -8.54 3.60
N LEU A 62 -15.40 -9.54 4.15
CA LEU A 62 -14.95 -10.92 4.08
C LEU A 62 -15.80 -11.69 3.05
N ILE A 63 -15.16 -12.16 2.01
CA ILE A 63 -15.77 -13.03 0.99
C ILE A 63 -15.33 -14.46 1.34
N PRO A 64 -16.21 -15.29 1.89
CA PRO A 64 -15.84 -16.61 2.38
C PRO A 64 -15.70 -17.62 1.24
N ASN A 65 -14.76 -18.54 1.39
CA ASN A 65 -14.69 -19.76 0.61
C ASN A 65 -14.72 -20.97 1.58
N ASN A 66 -15.85 -21.64 1.66
CA ASN A 66 -16.09 -22.73 2.63
C ASN A 66 -15.23 -23.98 2.39
N LYS A 67 -14.48 -24.04 1.28
CA LYS A 67 -13.62 -25.19 0.92
C LYS A 67 -12.21 -25.07 1.49
N THR A 68 -11.83 -23.90 2.04
CA THR A 68 -10.46 -23.64 2.47
C THR A 68 -10.39 -22.82 3.75
N LYS A 69 -9.27 -22.95 4.46
CA LYS A 69 -8.88 -22.05 5.57
C LYS A 69 -7.80 -21.04 5.16
N LYS A 70 -7.32 -21.12 3.92
CA LYS A 70 -6.38 -20.16 3.38
C LYS A 70 -7.11 -18.85 3.08
N THR A 71 -6.50 -17.72 3.44
CA THR A 71 -7.10 -16.40 3.30
C THR A 71 -6.12 -15.44 2.65
N VAL A 72 -6.58 -14.61 1.72
CA VAL A 72 -5.77 -13.51 1.18
C VAL A 72 -6.37 -12.19 1.65
N ILE A 73 -5.56 -11.37 2.34
CA ILE A 73 -5.90 -9.97 2.65
C ILE A 73 -5.52 -9.13 1.45
N VAL A 74 -6.47 -8.38 0.89
CA VAL A 74 -6.29 -7.52 -0.29
C VAL A 74 -6.36 -6.06 0.13
N MET A 75 -5.28 -5.29 -0.20
CA MET A 75 -5.05 -3.95 0.31
C MET A 75 -4.87 -2.94 -0.82
N HIS A 76 -5.70 -1.90 -0.80
CA HIS A 76 -5.75 -0.86 -1.83
C HIS A 76 -4.56 0.12 -1.78
N GLY A 77 -4.42 0.90 -2.87
CA GLY A 77 -3.47 2.00 -3.00
C GLY A 77 -4.01 3.35 -2.47
N TYR A 78 -3.23 4.42 -2.70
CA TYR A 78 -3.57 5.80 -2.38
C TYR A 78 -3.90 6.60 -3.65
N PRO A 79 -4.92 7.48 -3.66
CA PRO A 79 -6.08 7.53 -2.78
C PRO A 79 -7.18 6.62 -3.35
N ALA A 80 -7.55 5.58 -2.61
CA ALA A 80 -8.53 4.59 -3.07
C ALA A 80 -9.30 4.01 -1.87
N ASP A 81 -10.28 3.16 -2.16
CA ASP A 81 -10.96 2.34 -1.18
C ASP A 81 -10.86 0.84 -1.55
N LYS A 82 -11.34 -0.03 -0.67
CA LYS A 82 -11.29 -1.48 -0.88
C LYS A 82 -12.00 -1.95 -2.15
N ALA A 83 -13.02 -1.23 -2.63
CA ALA A 83 -13.76 -1.60 -3.83
C ALA A 83 -12.90 -1.52 -5.10
N ASN A 84 -11.85 -0.69 -5.13
CA ASN A 84 -10.96 -0.60 -6.27
C ASN A 84 -10.23 -1.92 -6.61
N LEU A 85 -10.17 -2.86 -5.65
CA LEU A 85 -9.51 -4.15 -5.85
C LEU A 85 -10.49 -5.32 -5.93
N LEU A 86 -11.79 -5.07 -6.18
CA LEU A 86 -12.77 -6.13 -6.35
C LEU A 86 -12.43 -7.06 -7.52
N GLY A 87 -11.87 -6.56 -8.63
CA GLY A 87 -11.41 -7.42 -9.74
C GLY A 87 -10.29 -8.38 -9.33
N ILE A 88 -9.40 -7.95 -8.42
CA ILE A 88 -8.37 -8.82 -7.83
C ILE A 88 -9.01 -9.81 -6.84
N ALA A 89 -9.96 -9.35 -6.03
CA ALA A 89 -10.68 -10.19 -5.09
C ALA A 89 -11.43 -11.32 -5.82
N GLU A 90 -12.12 -11.00 -6.90
CA GLU A 90 -12.96 -11.94 -7.67
C GLU A 90 -12.19 -13.20 -8.08
N PHE A 91 -11.04 -13.09 -8.73
CA PHE A 91 -10.30 -14.29 -9.15
C PHE A 91 -9.70 -15.06 -7.96
N LEU A 92 -9.32 -14.37 -6.87
CA LEU A 92 -8.79 -15.03 -5.68
C LEU A 92 -9.84 -15.84 -4.91
N THR A 93 -11.13 -15.50 -5.02
CA THR A 93 -12.22 -16.23 -4.33
C THR A 93 -12.37 -17.66 -4.80
N LYS A 94 -11.81 -18.03 -5.96
CA LYS A 94 -11.83 -19.41 -6.48
C LYS A 94 -11.18 -20.39 -5.49
N ASP A 95 -10.09 -19.97 -4.82
CA ASP A 95 -9.24 -20.86 -4.02
C ASP A 95 -9.01 -20.39 -2.59
N PHE A 96 -9.37 -19.13 -2.27
CA PHE A 96 -9.12 -18.49 -0.98
C PHE A 96 -10.36 -17.82 -0.39
N ASN A 97 -10.41 -17.69 0.94
CA ASN A 97 -11.19 -16.62 1.54
C ASN A 97 -10.49 -15.30 1.20
N VAL A 98 -11.26 -14.26 0.91
CA VAL A 98 -10.69 -12.96 0.57
C VAL A 98 -11.18 -11.90 1.55
N PHE A 99 -10.25 -11.17 2.15
CA PHE A 99 -10.55 -10.10 3.08
C PHE A 99 -10.03 -8.77 2.55
N LEU A 100 -10.96 -7.88 2.16
CA LEU A 100 -10.64 -6.52 1.74
C LEU A 100 -10.98 -5.54 2.87
N PHE A 101 -10.18 -4.51 3.06
CA PHE A 101 -10.52 -3.45 4.00
C PHE A 101 -10.01 -2.08 3.54
N ASP A 102 -10.64 -1.02 4.05
CA ASP A 102 -10.16 0.34 3.88
C ASP A 102 -9.10 0.64 4.94
N PHE A 103 -7.93 1.09 4.53
CA PHE A 103 -6.95 1.65 5.46
C PHE A 103 -7.53 2.84 6.24
N ARG A 104 -6.91 3.18 7.39
CA ARG A 104 -7.25 4.39 8.15
C ARG A 104 -7.35 5.62 7.25
N SER A 105 -8.34 6.46 7.48
CA SER A 105 -8.63 7.70 6.72
C SER A 105 -9.12 7.51 5.28
N PHE A 106 -9.29 6.26 4.83
CA PHE A 106 -9.81 5.95 3.50
C PHE A 106 -11.20 5.29 3.59
N GLY A 107 -11.97 5.37 2.50
CA GLY A 107 -13.25 4.72 2.35
C GLY A 107 -14.19 4.93 3.54
N LYS A 108 -14.72 3.82 4.06
CA LYS A 108 -15.64 3.81 5.23
C LYS A 108 -14.91 3.67 6.57
N SER A 109 -13.56 3.60 6.59
CA SER A 109 -12.77 3.50 7.82
C SER A 109 -12.67 4.85 8.55
N GLU A 110 -12.49 4.77 9.88
CA GLU A 110 -12.19 5.94 10.71
C GLU A 110 -10.72 6.39 10.50
N GLY A 111 -10.38 7.50 11.13
CA GLY A 111 -9.09 8.14 11.02
C GLY A 111 -9.18 9.52 10.40
N SER A 112 -8.29 10.41 10.79
CA SER A 112 -8.25 11.80 10.34
C SER A 112 -7.11 12.08 9.37
N TYR A 113 -6.10 11.23 9.32
CA TYR A 113 -4.95 11.37 8.42
C TYR A 113 -4.32 10.00 8.10
N THR A 114 -3.63 9.94 6.97
CA THR A 114 -2.75 8.82 6.60
C THR A 114 -1.29 9.19 6.83
N THR A 115 -0.48 8.19 7.07
CA THR A 115 0.98 8.33 7.17
C THR A 115 1.69 7.73 5.96
N ALA A 116 0.91 7.40 4.93
CA ALA A 116 1.37 6.80 3.68
C ALA A 116 2.28 5.57 3.89
N GLY A 117 1.96 4.75 4.91
CA GLY A 117 2.58 3.45 5.16
C GLY A 117 3.08 3.22 6.58
N TYR A 118 3.44 4.26 7.34
CA TYR A 118 4.06 4.06 8.67
C TYR A 118 3.08 3.49 9.71
N LEU A 119 1.91 4.09 9.91
CA LEU A 119 0.89 3.59 10.85
C LEU A 119 -0.03 2.54 10.22
N GLU A 120 -0.17 2.53 8.90
CA GLU A 120 -1.05 1.60 8.18
C GLU A 120 -0.66 0.13 8.36
N LYS A 121 0.59 -0.17 8.77
CA LYS A 121 0.98 -1.52 9.21
C LYS A 121 0.14 -2.02 10.40
N ASN A 122 -0.30 -1.12 11.29
CA ASN A 122 -1.18 -1.48 12.40
C ASN A 122 -2.58 -1.87 11.93
N ASP A 123 -3.02 -1.39 10.77
CA ASP A 123 -4.29 -1.76 10.17
C ASP A 123 -4.24 -3.20 9.67
N ILE A 124 -3.14 -3.60 9.01
CA ILE A 124 -2.92 -4.98 8.57
C ILE A 124 -2.82 -5.93 9.77
N ILE A 125 -2.07 -5.54 10.82
CA ILE A 125 -1.97 -6.34 12.05
C ILE A 125 -3.35 -6.49 12.69
N GLY A 126 -4.17 -5.44 12.71
CA GLY A 126 -5.56 -5.50 13.18
C GLY A 126 -6.42 -6.45 12.35
N ALA A 127 -6.27 -6.44 11.03
CA ALA A 127 -6.95 -7.36 10.12
C ALA A 127 -6.55 -8.83 10.38
N ILE A 128 -5.26 -9.10 10.54
CA ILE A 128 -4.73 -10.43 10.88
C ILE A 128 -5.31 -10.91 12.22
N ASN A 129 -5.24 -10.07 13.25
CA ASN A 129 -5.77 -10.39 14.59
C ASN A 129 -7.28 -10.68 14.55
N TYR A 130 -8.04 -9.93 13.76
CA TYR A 130 -9.47 -10.17 13.58
C TYR A 130 -9.74 -11.53 12.93
N LEU A 131 -9.05 -11.83 11.83
CA LEU A 131 -9.20 -13.09 11.11
C LEU A 131 -8.81 -14.29 11.99
N GLU A 132 -7.76 -14.16 12.78
CA GLU A 132 -7.33 -15.19 13.72
C GLU A 132 -8.36 -15.43 14.82
N LYS A 133 -8.74 -14.37 15.55
CA LYS A 133 -9.54 -14.49 16.78
C LYS A 133 -11.01 -14.73 16.51
N GLU A 134 -11.57 -14.04 15.51
CA GLU A 134 -13.02 -14.07 15.26
C GLU A 134 -13.42 -15.09 14.17
N LYS A 135 -12.49 -15.45 13.28
CA LYS A 135 -12.78 -16.34 12.13
C LYS A 135 -11.98 -17.65 12.16
N ASN A 136 -10.99 -17.79 13.05
CA ASN A 136 -10.06 -18.92 13.13
C ASN A 136 -9.34 -19.18 11.78
N LEU A 137 -8.89 -18.09 11.15
CA LEU A 137 -8.16 -18.08 9.88
C LEU A 137 -6.73 -17.60 10.13
N THR A 138 -5.76 -18.54 10.09
CA THR A 138 -4.35 -18.30 10.45
C THR A 138 -3.37 -18.53 9.31
N LYS A 139 -3.83 -18.99 8.14
CA LYS A 139 -3.03 -19.18 6.94
C LYS A 139 -3.27 -18.02 5.98
N ILE A 140 -2.49 -16.95 6.12
CA ILE A 140 -2.77 -15.66 5.50
C ILE A 140 -1.73 -15.32 4.44
N GLY A 141 -2.20 -15.01 3.23
CA GLY A 141 -1.46 -14.30 2.19
C GLY A 141 -1.77 -12.81 2.25
N LEU A 142 -0.81 -11.96 1.92
CA LEU A 142 -1.01 -10.53 1.74
C LEU A 142 -0.88 -10.18 0.26
N TYR A 143 -1.92 -9.58 -0.32
CA TYR A 143 -1.86 -8.94 -1.62
C TYR A 143 -1.98 -7.43 -1.43
N GLY A 144 -1.04 -6.65 -1.94
CA GLY A 144 -1.09 -5.20 -1.81
C GLY A 144 -0.75 -4.46 -3.09
N PHE A 145 -1.60 -3.50 -3.46
CA PHE A 145 -1.36 -2.59 -4.57
C PHE A 145 -0.77 -1.27 -4.07
N SER A 146 0.31 -0.78 -4.70
CA SER A 146 0.90 0.54 -4.45
C SER A 146 1.21 0.74 -2.95
N LEU A 147 0.49 1.65 -2.25
CA LEU A 147 0.58 1.83 -0.80
C LEU A 147 0.38 0.50 -0.07
N GLY A 148 -0.66 -0.26 -0.41
CA GLY A 148 -0.95 -1.56 0.22
C GLY A 148 0.19 -2.55 0.10
N GLY A 149 0.86 -2.59 -1.06
CA GLY A 149 2.05 -3.43 -1.29
C GLY A 149 3.25 -3.02 -0.44
N ALA A 150 3.49 -1.71 -0.34
CA ALA A 150 4.57 -1.19 0.49
C ALA A 150 4.34 -1.49 1.98
N VAL A 151 3.09 -1.32 2.45
CA VAL A 151 2.73 -1.62 3.86
C VAL A 151 2.84 -3.12 4.14
N ALA A 152 2.41 -3.98 3.21
CA ALA A 152 2.52 -5.45 3.35
C ALA A 152 3.96 -5.90 3.62
N LEU A 153 4.94 -5.32 2.91
CA LEU A 153 6.37 -5.62 3.11
C LEU A 153 6.92 -5.16 4.47
N MET A 154 6.20 -4.30 5.19
CA MET A 154 6.60 -3.82 6.53
C MET A 154 5.93 -4.61 7.66
N VAL A 155 5.14 -5.63 7.34
CA VAL A 155 4.49 -6.50 8.33
C VAL A 155 5.24 -7.84 8.40
N ASN A 156 5.73 -8.17 9.59
CA ASN A 156 6.27 -9.49 9.91
C ASN A 156 5.37 -10.12 10.99
N HIS A 157 4.61 -11.14 10.61
CA HIS A 157 3.66 -11.81 11.50
C HIS A 157 3.62 -13.31 11.19
N GLU A 158 3.56 -14.14 12.23
CA GLU A 158 3.65 -15.60 12.10
C GLU A 158 2.55 -16.24 11.24
N ASN A 159 1.36 -15.62 11.21
CA ASN A 159 0.23 -16.08 10.38
C ASN A 159 0.37 -15.70 8.91
N VAL A 160 1.27 -14.77 8.55
CA VAL A 160 1.55 -14.40 7.15
C VAL A 160 2.47 -15.43 6.54
N LYS A 161 2.02 -16.04 5.44
CA LYS A 161 2.73 -17.14 4.76
C LYS A 161 3.31 -16.76 3.40
N ALA A 162 2.77 -15.71 2.78
CA ALA A 162 3.22 -15.22 1.49
C ALA A 162 2.82 -13.75 1.29
N ILE A 163 3.58 -13.01 0.48
CA ILE A 163 3.28 -11.63 0.11
C ILE A 163 3.35 -11.49 -1.41
N VAL A 164 2.32 -10.89 -2.00
CA VAL A 164 2.33 -10.39 -3.38
C VAL A 164 2.18 -8.88 -3.33
N THR A 165 3.07 -8.17 -3.99
CA THR A 165 2.95 -6.71 -4.14
C THR A 165 2.84 -6.34 -5.60
N ASP A 166 2.01 -5.35 -5.90
CA ASP A 166 1.92 -4.75 -7.22
C ASP A 166 2.24 -3.26 -7.13
N SER A 167 3.29 -2.83 -7.83
CA SER A 167 3.74 -1.43 -7.92
C SER A 167 4.04 -0.78 -6.56
N ALA A 168 4.66 -1.54 -5.62
CA ALA A 168 5.05 -1.04 -4.31
C ALA A 168 6.28 -0.13 -4.36
N TYR A 169 6.32 0.89 -3.52
CA TYR A 169 7.53 1.70 -3.33
C TYR A 169 8.50 1.02 -2.34
N ALA A 170 9.80 1.32 -2.51
CA ALA A 170 10.86 0.82 -1.62
C ALA A 170 11.05 1.70 -0.36
N LYS A 171 10.86 3.02 -0.50
CA LYS A 171 11.02 3.98 0.59
C LYS A 171 10.14 5.20 0.36
N LEU A 172 9.35 5.61 1.36
CA LEU A 172 8.43 6.74 1.25
C LEU A 172 9.15 8.04 0.87
N SER A 173 10.35 8.30 1.44
CA SER A 173 11.12 9.50 1.09
C SER A 173 11.59 9.55 -0.37
N ASN A 174 11.70 8.40 -1.07
CA ASN A 174 11.97 8.39 -2.51
C ASN A 174 10.76 8.90 -3.29
N ILE A 175 9.56 8.49 -2.87
CA ILE A 175 8.31 8.91 -3.51
C ILE A 175 8.06 10.38 -3.29
N VAL A 176 8.27 10.89 -2.07
CA VAL A 176 8.19 12.33 -1.79
C VAL A 176 9.13 13.13 -2.69
N LYS A 177 10.40 12.69 -2.87
CA LYS A 177 11.33 13.33 -3.80
C LYS A 177 10.89 13.22 -5.26
N HIS A 178 10.28 12.08 -5.64
CA HIS A 178 9.79 11.88 -7.00
C HIS A 178 8.61 12.81 -7.30
N MET A 179 7.66 12.96 -6.39
CA MET A 179 6.52 13.89 -6.52
C MET A 179 6.95 15.35 -6.73
N TYR A 180 8.03 15.77 -6.05
CA TYR A 180 8.61 17.08 -6.27
C TYR A 180 9.56 17.16 -7.48
N GLY A 181 9.64 16.12 -8.30
CA GLY A 181 10.59 16.01 -9.43
C GLY A 181 10.54 17.16 -10.43
N ILE A 182 9.34 17.71 -10.69
CA ILE A 182 9.13 18.86 -11.59
C ILE A 182 9.87 20.14 -11.15
N PHE A 183 10.21 20.25 -9.86
CA PHE A 183 10.93 21.40 -9.30
C PHE A 183 12.46 21.25 -9.36
N PHE A 184 12.96 20.25 -10.09
CA PHE A 184 14.40 20.00 -10.28
C PHE A 184 15.19 19.98 -8.96
N ILE A 185 16.13 20.93 -8.78
CA ILE A 185 16.96 21.01 -7.58
C ILE A 185 16.16 21.37 -6.33
N LEU A 186 15.06 22.09 -6.45
CA LEU A 186 14.20 22.49 -5.32
C LEU A 186 13.45 21.30 -4.70
N LYS A 187 13.39 20.15 -5.38
CA LYS A 187 12.84 18.90 -4.80
C LYS A 187 13.52 18.50 -3.50
N TYR A 188 14.81 18.81 -3.32
CA TYR A 188 15.55 18.45 -2.11
C TYR A 188 15.10 19.23 -0.89
N PRO A 189 15.08 20.59 -0.88
CA PRO A 189 14.54 21.34 0.25
C PRO A 189 13.05 21.08 0.48
N LEU A 190 12.23 20.88 -0.56
CA LEU A 190 10.81 20.53 -0.42
C LEU A 190 10.62 19.18 0.29
N ALA A 191 11.36 18.16 -0.12
CA ALA A 191 11.31 16.84 0.52
C ALA A 191 11.85 16.88 1.97
N TYR A 192 12.88 17.71 2.23
CA TYR A 192 13.40 17.91 3.59
C TYR A 192 12.35 18.57 4.49
N LEU A 193 11.67 19.61 4.01
CA LEU A 193 10.57 20.26 4.73
C LEU A 193 9.43 19.28 5.02
N THR A 194 9.02 18.47 4.03
CA THR A 194 8.01 17.42 4.21
C THR A 194 8.40 16.43 5.31
N LYS A 195 9.67 16.01 5.34
CA LYS A 195 10.19 15.15 6.42
C LYS A 195 10.11 15.86 7.78
N LEU A 196 10.50 17.14 7.85
CA LEU A 196 10.43 17.94 9.07
C LEU A 196 8.99 18.05 9.58
N TYR A 197 8.01 18.26 8.68
CA TYR A 197 6.60 18.33 9.05
C TYR A 197 6.09 16.97 9.58
N GLY A 198 6.51 15.86 8.99
CA GLY A 198 6.22 14.52 9.51
C GLY A 198 6.67 14.37 10.98
N ILE A 199 7.88 14.84 11.30
CA ILE A 199 8.40 14.80 12.67
C ILE A 199 7.63 15.75 13.59
N LEU A 200 7.38 17.00 13.16
CA LEU A 200 6.77 18.04 13.99
C LEU A 200 5.28 17.78 14.25
N PHE A 201 4.51 17.42 13.24
CA PHE A 201 3.06 17.31 13.34
C PHE A 201 2.56 15.90 13.61
N LEU A 202 3.26 14.87 13.07
CA LEU A 202 2.85 13.47 13.22
C LEU A 202 3.75 12.67 14.16
N ARG A 203 4.88 13.22 14.59
CA ARG A 203 5.93 12.55 15.37
C ARG A 203 6.47 11.30 14.64
N ILE A 204 6.51 11.36 13.32
CA ILE A 204 6.92 10.27 12.45
C ILE A 204 8.05 10.76 11.54
N ASN A 205 9.13 9.99 11.46
CA ASN A 205 10.13 10.19 10.43
C ASN A 205 9.70 9.39 9.19
N ILE A 206 9.43 10.06 8.06
CA ILE A 206 9.01 9.41 6.80
C ILE A 206 10.03 8.40 6.28
N ASP A 207 11.29 8.48 6.71
CA ASP A 207 12.32 7.50 6.38
C ASP A 207 12.09 6.13 7.04
N ASP A 208 11.29 6.07 8.11
CA ASP A 208 10.96 4.83 8.82
C ASP A 208 9.86 4.03 8.08
N ALA A 209 9.11 4.66 7.18
CA ALA A 209 8.28 3.95 6.19
C ALA A 209 9.19 3.44 5.06
N SER A 210 9.87 2.33 5.34
CA SER A 210 10.95 1.77 4.53
C SER A 210 10.77 0.28 4.26
N PRO A 211 9.91 -0.10 3.29
CA PRO A 211 9.78 -1.48 2.84
C PRO A 211 11.12 -2.13 2.48
N VAL A 212 12.06 -1.37 1.90
CA VAL A 212 13.38 -1.87 1.51
C VAL A 212 14.23 -2.32 2.71
N GLU A 213 14.04 -1.73 3.88
CA GLU A 213 14.72 -2.20 5.10
C GLU A 213 13.99 -3.41 5.70
N SER A 214 12.66 -3.40 5.69
CA SER A 214 11.84 -4.46 6.28
C SER A 214 11.95 -5.78 5.50
N ILE A 215 11.95 -5.74 4.17
CA ILE A 215 11.99 -6.92 3.31
C ILE A 215 13.26 -7.78 3.51
N LYS A 216 14.35 -7.18 4.01
CA LYS A 216 15.62 -7.90 4.30
C LYS A 216 15.42 -9.01 5.32
N ASN A 217 14.47 -8.84 6.23
CA ASN A 217 14.20 -9.74 7.35
C ASN A 217 12.98 -10.65 7.11
N LEU A 218 12.37 -10.60 5.94
CA LEU A 218 11.26 -11.48 5.58
C LEU A 218 11.81 -12.76 4.95
N GLU A 219 11.52 -13.89 5.58
CA GLU A 219 11.94 -15.21 5.10
C GLU A 219 10.85 -15.97 4.34
N ILE A 220 9.62 -15.42 4.33
CA ILE A 220 8.48 -15.99 3.61
C ILE A 220 8.57 -15.73 2.11
N PRO A 221 7.90 -16.51 1.25
CA PRO A 221 7.80 -16.25 -0.18
C PRO A 221 7.22 -14.87 -0.49
N ILE A 222 7.88 -14.15 -1.42
CA ILE A 222 7.46 -12.79 -1.85
C ILE A 222 7.49 -12.74 -3.37
N LEU A 223 6.40 -12.25 -3.98
CA LEU A 223 6.33 -11.92 -5.39
C LEU A 223 6.17 -10.40 -5.54
N LEU A 224 7.18 -9.77 -6.15
CA LEU A 224 7.21 -8.34 -6.48
C LEU A 224 6.77 -8.17 -7.93
N ILE A 225 5.55 -7.70 -8.15
CA ILE A 225 5.04 -7.32 -9.48
C ILE A 225 5.21 -5.82 -9.63
N HIS A 226 5.62 -5.35 -10.82
CA HIS A 226 5.75 -3.91 -11.05
C HIS A 226 5.56 -3.55 -12.53
N ALA A 227 4.89 -2.43 -12.77
CA ALA A 227 4.69 -1.90 -14.11
C ALA A 227 5.99 -1.29 -14.66
N GLU A 228 6.37 -1.63 -15.91
CA GLU A 228 7.60 -1.14 -16.52
C GLU A 228 7.60 0.38 -16.71
N LYS A 229 6.45 0.94 -17.13
CA LYS A 229 6.28 2.36 -17.41
C LYS A 229 5.61 3.14 -16.27
N ASP A 230 5.73 2.66 -15.05
CA ASP A 230 5.12 3.29 -13.89
C ASP A 230 5.70 4.70 -13.66
N SER A 231 4.88 5.71 -13.92
CA SER A 231 5.23 7.12 -13.75
C SER A 231 5.00 7.62 -12.31
N GLN A 232 4.18 6.92 -11.51
CA GLN A 232 3.90 7.28 -10.12
C GLN A 232 4.92 6.67 -9.17
N ILE A 233 5.16 5.37 -9.30
CA ILE A 233 6.17 4.62 -8.53
C ILE A 233 7.20 4.08 -9.53
N PRO A 234 8.31 4.79 -9.76
CA PRO A 234 9.27 4.37 -10.79
C PRO A 234 9.75 2.93 -10.60
N VAL A 235 9.89 2.19 -11.68
CA VAL A 235 10.27 0.75 -11.68
C VAL A 235 11.57 0.47 -10.92
N LYS A 236 12.44 1.46 -10.74
CA LYS A 236 13.64 1.36 -9.90
C LYS A 236 13.32 0.99 -8.45
N GLU A 237 12.13 1.32 -7.94
CA GLU A 237 11.71 0.96 -6.58
C GLU A 237 11.57 -0.57 -6.44
N ALA A 238 11.04 -1.27 -7.46
CA ALA A 238 10.99 -2.73 -7.48
C ALA A 238 12.39 -3.35 -7.50
N TYR A 239 13.32 -2.79 -8.27
CA TYR A 239 14.70 -3.26 -8.27
C TYR A 239 15.40 -3.03 -6.92
N LEU A 240 15.10 -1.93 -6.21
CA LEU A 240 15.61 -1.70 -4.86
C LEU A 240 15.11 -2.77 -3.89
N LEU A 241 13.81 -3.10 -3.94
CA LEU A 241 13.22 -4.15 -3.11
C LEU A 241 13.84 -5.53 -3.40
N HIS A 242 13.90 -5.92 -4.68
CA HIS A 242 14.50 -7.19 -5.08
C HIS A 242 16.00 -7.27 -4.75
N ASN A 243 16.73 -6.16 -4.85
CA ASN A 243 18.14 -6.12 -4.46
C ASN A 243 18.34 -6.28 -2.95
N ALA A 244 17.38 -5.82 -2.15
CA ALA A 244 17.42 -5.96 -0.70
C ALA A 244 17.09 -7.39 -0.23
N ASN A 245 16.24 -8.12 -0.98
CA ASN A 245 15.96 -9.54 -0.73
C ASN A 245 15.94 -10.32 -2.05
N LYS A 246 17.06 -10.97 -2.38
CA LYS A 246 17.22 -11.75 -3.61
C LYS A 246 16.39 -13.04 -3.67
N LYS A 247 15.77 -13.46 -2.56
CA LYS A 247 14.84 -14.60 -2.52
C LYS A 247 13.45 -14.21 -3.02
N ALA A 248 13.12 -12.92 -3.02
CA ALA A 248 11.85 -12.42 -3.57
C ALA A 248 11.85 -12.58 -5.11
N GLU A 249 10.78 -13.12 -5.66
CA GLU A 249 10.58 -13.15 -7.10
C GLU A 249 10.28 -11.74 -7.61
N LEU A 250 10.87 -11.37 -8.76
CA LEU A 250 10.59 -10.09 -9.42
C LEU A 250 9.95 -10.33 -10.78
N TRP A 251 8.80 -9.69 -11.01
CA TRP A 251 8.13 -9.70 -12.29
C TRP A 251 7.82 -8.27 -12.77
N ILE A 252 8.55 -7.82 -13.77
CA ILE A 252 8.27 -6.55 -14.45
C ILE A 252 7.30 -6.81 -15.60
N VAL A 253 6.12 -6.20 -15.51
CA VAL A 253 5.08 -6.27 -16.54
C VAL A 253 5.39 -5.21 -17.61
N LYS A 254 5.79 -5.70 -18.79
CA LYS A 254 6.18 -4.84 -19.91
C LYS A 254 5.01 -3.99 -20.40
N ASN A 255 5.31 -2.75 -20.78
CA ASN A 255 4.34 -1.77 -21.29
C ASN A 255 3.20 -1.38 -20.34
N ALA A 256 3.16 -1.89 -19.11
CA ALA A 256 2.18 -1.50 -18.11
C ALA A 256 2.53 -0.15 -17.49
N GLU A 257 1.53 0.65 -17.18
CA GLU A 257 1.57 1.83 -16.33
C GLU A 257 1.06 1.50 -14.92
N HIS A 258 1.12 2.46 -13.99
CA HIS A 258 0.65 2.27 -12.61
C HIS A 258 -0.82 1.81 -12.56
N GLY A 259 -1.09 0.68 -11.90
CA GLY A 259 -2.43 0.08 -11.81
C GLY A 259 -2.90 -0.68 -13.05
N MET A 260 -2.04 -0.84 -14.09
CA MET A 260 -2.41 -1.50 -15.33
C MET A 260 -1.78 -2.90 -15.51
N THR A 261 -1.03 -3.38 -14.53
CA THR A 261 -0.33 -4.68 -14.59
C THR A 261 -1.27 -5.85 -14.84
N HIS A 262 -2.42 -5.88 -14.16
CA HIS A 262 -3.47 -6.90 -14.33
C HIS A 262 -4.11 -6.82 -15.73
N SER A 263 -4.42 -5.63 -16.24
CA SER A 263 -5.16 -5.45 -17.50
C SER A 263 -4.31 -5.66 -18.75
N VAL A 264 -2.97 -5.63 -18.67
CA VAL A 264 -2.09 -5.89 -19.82
C VAL A 264 -2.15 -7.36 -20.26
N ASP A 265 -2.25 -8.29 -19.32
CA ASP A 265 -2.39 -9.73 -19.61
C ASP A 265 -3.08 -10.37 -18.41
N THR A 266 -4.40 -10.22 -18.38
CA THR A 266 -5.27 -10.63 -17.25
C THR A 266 -5.11 -12.12 -16.92
N GLU A 267 -5.17 -12.99 -17.92
CA GLU A 267 -5.09 -14.45 -17.71
C GLU A 267 -3.73 -14.85 -17.09
N LYS A 268 -2.65 -14.33 -17.63
CA LYS A 268 -1.31 -14.62 -17.12
C LYS A 268 -1.09 -14.04 -15.72
N TYR A 269 -1.64 -12.85 -15.45
CA TYR A 269 -1.54 -12.21 -14.16
C TYR A 269 -2.25 -13.03 -13.08
N GLU A 270 -3.53 -13.33 -13.32
CA GLU A 270 -4.36 -14.11 -12.40
C GLU A 270 -3.74 -15.48 -12.12
N LYS A 271 -3.38 -16.21 -13.17
CA LYS A 271 -2.73 -17.51 -13.06
C LYS A 271 -1.48 -17.45 -12.19
N ARG A 272 -0.59 -16.48 -12.44
CA ARG A 272 0.67 -16.36 -11.69
C ARG A 272 0.46 -16.05 -10.23
N VAL A 273 -0.46 -15.13 -9.91
CA VAL A 273 -0.78 -14.76 -8.53
C VAL A 273 -1.44 -15.92 -7.78
N LEU A 274 -2.39 -16.64 -8.42
CA LEU A 274 -3.03 -17.82 -7.84
C LEU A 274 -2.00 -18.91 -7.55
N GLU A 275 -1.23 -19.34 -8.56
CA GLU A 275 -0.19 -20.37 -8.41
C GLU A 275 0.81 -20.02 -7.31
N PHE A 276 1.22 -18.76 -7.22
CA PHE A 276 2.14 -18.31 -6.18
C PHE A 276 1.54 -18.47 -4.77
N PHE A 277 0.31 -18.02 -4.54
CA PHE A 277 -0.34 -18.18 -3.25
C PHE A 277 -0.65 -19.65 -2.91
N GLU A 278 -1.12 -20.45 -3.86
CA GLU A 278 -1.39 -21.87 -3.65
C GLU A 278 -0.16 -22.66 -3.18
N GLN A 279 0.99 -22.38 -3.79
CA GLN A 279 2.27 -23.02 -3.46
C GLN A 279 2.84 -22.55 -2.13
N SER A 280 2.58 -21.30 -1.77
CA SER A 280 3.21 -20.61 -0.64
C SER A 280 2.39 -20.68 0.65
N ILE A 281 1.06 -20.64 0.59
CA ILE A 281 0.18 -20.71 1.76
C ILE A 281 -0.09 -22.19 2.07
N LYS A 282 0.72 -22.76 2.94
CA LYS A 282 0.62 -24.18 3.36
C LYS A 282 -0.02 -24.33 4.71
#